data_9d6d61802cf7e059ac4849a8656f34a4
#
_entry.id   9d6d61802cf7e059ac4849a8656f34a4
#
_cell.length_a   1.000
_cell.length_b   1.000
_cell.length_c   1.000
_cell.angle_alpha   90.00
_cell.angle_beta   90.00
_cell.angle_gamma   90.00
#
_symmetry.space_group_name_H-M   'P 1'
#
loop_
_entity.id
_entity.type
_entity.pdbx_description
1 polymer ?
#
loop_
_entity_poly.entity_id
_entity_poly.type
_entity_poly.pdbx_seq_one_letter_code
_entity_poly.pdbx_strand_id
1 'polypeptide(L)'
;MSLNSVNIMGNLTRDPEMKYTPSGKAVCSLSIANNRVYTKNGEKVTEVSYFDVEVWGVVAENCSKYLLKGQGIIVEGRLRQDRWEKDGKTQSRVRISANNVHFLPKKQGGGGEREAVGVAESLSLIHI
;
A
#
# COMPACT_ATOMS: atom_id res chain seq x y z
N MET A 1 17.71 2.49 -20.70
CA MET A 1 17.71 2.93 -19.29
C MET A 1 16.31 3.28 -18.85
N SER A 2 15.88 2.80 -17.72
CA SER A 2 14.55 3.10 -17.21
C SER A 2 14.58 3.34 -15.71
N LEU A 3 13.70 4.23 -15.27
CA LEU A 3 13.48 4.46 -13.85
C LEU A 3 12.01 4.19 -13.55
N ASN A 4 11.75 3.33 -12.59
CA ASN A 4 10.40 3.02 -12.17
C ASN A 4 10.45 2.74 -10.67
N SER A 5 10.04 3.72 -9.88
CA SER A 5 10.13 3.65 -8.44
C SER A 5 8.91 4.30 -7.81
N VAL A 6 8.30 3.63 -6.86
CA VAL A 6 7.13 4.11 -6.15
C VAL A 6 7.36 3.93 -4.66
N ASN A 7 7.11 5.00 -3.91
CA ASN A 7 7.09 4.96 -2.46
C ASN A 7 5.76 5.56 -2.02
N ILE A 8 4.95 4.78 -1.35
CA ILE A 8 3.63 5.24 -0.96
C ILE A 8 3.26 4.73 0.43
N MET A 9 2.61 5.59 1.19
CA MET A 9 2.08 5.26 2.50
C MET A 9 0.57 5.29 2.44
N GLY A 10 -0.05 4.31 3.05
CA GLY A 10 -1.50 4.26 3.11
C GLY A 10 -1.99 3.26 4.13
N ASN A 11 -3.29 3.21 4.27
CA ASN A 11 -3.94 2.26 5.19
C ASN A 11 -4.65 1.18 4.39
N LEU A 12 -4.58 -0.04 4.89
CA LEU A 12 -5.26 -1.16 4.26
C LEU A 12 -6.77 -0.96 4.28
N THR A 13 -7.41 -1.11 3.13
CA THR A 13 -8.86 -0.98 3.01
C THR A 13 -9.59 -2.29 3.31
N ARG A 14 -8.83 -3.39 3.31
CA ARG A 14 -9.34 -4.73 3.60
C ARG A 14 -8.20 -5.59 4.10
N ASP A 15 -8.52 -6.77 4.62
CA ASP A 15 -7.50 -7.72 5.04
C ASP A 15 -6.71 -8.21 3.84
N PRO A 16 -5.40 -8.47 4.00
CA PRO A 16 -4.59 -9.00 2.91
C PRO A 16 -5.14 -10.31 2.36
N GLU A 17 -5.10 -10.46 1.05
CA GLU A 17 -5.55 -11.67 0.38
C GLU A 17 -4.34 -12.46 -0.11
N MET A 18 -4.15 -13.64 0.47
CA MET A 18 -3.03 -14.50 0.13
C MET A 18 -3.41 -15.53 -0.91
N LYS A 19 -2.58 -15.72 -1.90
CA LYS A 19 -2.75 -16.73 -2.93
C LYS A 19 -1.40 -17.38 -3.22
N TYR A 20 -1.46 -18.59 -3.75
CA TYR A 20 -0.26 -19.28 -4.22
C TYR A 20 -0.39 -19.53 -5.70
N THR A 21 0.69 -19.28 -6.43
CA THR A 21 0.72 -19.57 -7.86
C THR A 21 0.81 -21.08 -8.08
N PRO A 22 0.52 -21.57 -9.31
CA PRO A 22 0.70 -23.00 -9.61
C PRO A 22 2.12 -23.49 -9.36
N SER A 23 3.11 -22.62 -9.39
CA SER A 23 4.49 -22.96 -9.08
C SER A 23 4.80 -22.92 -7.59
N GLY A 24 3.82 -22.62 -6.74
CA GLY A 24 3.98 -22.60 -5.29
C GLY A 24 4.48 -21.31 -4.69
N LYS A 25 4.55 -20.23 -5.47
CA LYS A 25 4.99 -18.94 -4.94
C LYS A 25 3.88 -18.21 -4.23
N ALA A 26 4.19 -17.62 -3.09
CA ALA A 26 3.24 -16.84 -2.31
C ALA A 26 3.05 -15.46 -2.95
N VAL A 27 1.79 -15.06 -3.11
CA VAL A 27 1.41 -13.74 -3.62
C VAL A 27 0.36 -13.16 -2.68
N CYS A 28 0.60 -11.95 -2.20
CA CYS A 28 -0.36 -11.27 -1.35
C CYS A 28 -0.87 -10.01 -2.05
N SER A 29 -2.19 -9.88 -2.13
CA SER A 29 -2.82 -8.70 -2.71
C SER A 29 -3.25 -7.76 -1.59
N LEU A 30 -2.83 -6.51 -1.68
CA LEU A 30 -3.17 -5.47 -0.73
C LEU A 30 -3.91 -4.35 -1.44
N SER A 31 -4.87 -3.76 -0.76
CA SER A 31 -5.53 -2.56 -1.25
C SER A 31 -5.31 -1.46 -0.22
N ILE A 32 -4.71 -0.37 -0.63
CA ILE A 32 -4.39 0.74 0.28
C ILE A 32 -5.09 2.02 -0.14
N ALA A 33 -5.44 2.81 0.87
CA ALA A 33 -5.99 4.15 0.68
C ALA A 33 -4.94 5.16 1.11
N ASN A 34 -4.58 6.05 0.20
CA ASN A 34 -3.66 7.14 0.47
C ASN A 34 -4.46 8.43 0.56
N ASN A 35 -4.38 9.08 1.71
CA ASN A 35 -5.09 10.33 1.96
C ASN A 35 -4.16 11.51 1.74
N ARG A 36 -4.64 12.46 0.96
CA ARG A 36 -3.94 13.71 0.74
C ARG A 36 -4.83 14.85 1.21
N VAL A 37 -4.27 15.70 2.07
CA VAL A 37 -5.00 16.87 2.56
C VAL A 37 -4.33 18.11 1.99
N TYR A 38 -5.12 18.99 1.39
CA TYR A 38 -4.61 20.25 0.85
C TYR A 38 -5.64 21.35 1.04
N THR A 39 -5.21 22.58 0.87
CA THR A 39 -6.07 23.76 1.02
C THR A 39 -6.42 24.28 -0.36
N LYS A 40 -7.72 24.47 -0.59
CA LYS A 40 -8.22 25.06 -1.83
C LYS A 40 -9.21 26.15 -1.46
N ASN A 41 -8.95 27.38 -1.94
CA ASN A 41 -9.82 28.53 -1.66
C ASN A 41 -10.05 28.74 -0.16
N GLY A 42 -9.02 28.53 0.66
CA GLY A 42 -9.12 28.69 2.10
C GLY A 42 -9.77 27.53 2.85
N GLU A 43 -10.23 26.52 2.14
CA GLU A 43 -10.87 25.35 2.74
C GLU A 43 -9.97 24.11 2.65
N LYS A 44 -10.03 23.30 3.69
CA LYS A 44 -9.33 22.01 3.73
C LYS A 44 -10.06 20.99 2.88
N VAL A 45 -9.35 20.40 1.93
CA VAL A 45 -9.89 19.36 1.06
C VAL A 45 -9.12 18.07 1.29
N THR A 46 -9.84 16.97 1.46
CA THR A 46 -9.24 15.65 1.58
C THR A 46 -9.49 14.85 0.31
N GLU A 47 -8.41 14.36 -0.27
CA GLU A 47 -8.48 13.51 -1.47
C GLU A 47 -7.97 12.13 -1.11
N VAL A 48 -8.75 11.12 -1.47
CA VAL A 48 -8.40 9.72 -1.20
C VAL A 48 -8.13 9.02 -2.52
N SER A 49 -6.95 8.40 -2.61
CA SER A 49 -6.58 7.60 -3.77
C SER A 49 -6.40 6.16 -3.34
N TYR A 50 -6.87 5.23 -4.16
CA TYR A 50 -6.79 3.80 -3.87
C TYR A 50 -5.79 3.13 -4.81
N PHE A 51 -4.95 2.28 -4.26
CA PHE A 51 -3.94 1.56 -5.03
C PHE A 51 -3.96 0.08 -4.69
N ASP A 52 -3.81 -0.72 -5.73
CA ASP A 52 -3.64 -2.16 -5.59
C ASP A 52 -2.16 -2.47 -5.54
N VAL A 53 -1.76 -3.27 -4.56
CA VAL A 53 -0.37 -3.64 -4.34
C VAL A 53 -0.26 -5.16 -4.39
N GLU A 54 0.77 -5.65 -5.05
CA GLU A 54 1.05 -7.07 -5.13
C GLU A 54 2.42 -7.34 -4.52
N VAL A 55 2.46 -8.29 -3.59
CA VAL A 55 3.67 -8.63 -2.85
C VAL A 55 3.96 -10.11 -3.05
N TRP A 56 5.24 -10.45 -3.21
CA TRP A 56 5.66 -11.83 -3.52
C TRP A 56 6.59 -12.39 -2.45
N GLY A 57 6.56 -13.71 -2.30
CA GLY A 57 7.51 -14.45 -1.49
C GLY A 57 7.35 -14.27 0.01
N VAL A 58 8.46 -14.20 0.72
CA VAL A 58 8.48 -14.10 2.18
C VAL A 58 7.78 -12.84 2.67
N VAL A 59 7.94 -11.75 1.94
CA VAL A 59 7.25 -10.49 2.28
C VAL A 59 5.74 -10.66 2.20
N ALA A 60 5.27 -11.40 1.20
CA ALA A 60 3.85 -11.71 1.05
C ALA A 60 3.32 -12.50 2.25
N GLU A 61 4.07 -13.50 2.68
CA GLU A 61 3.70 -14.30 3.85
C GLU A 61 3.63 -13.45 5.11
N ASN A 62 4.59 -12.56 5.31
CA ASN A 62 4.58 -11.66 6.45
C ASN A 62 3.39 -10.70 6.42
N CYS A 63 3.07 -10.16 5.25
CA CYS A 63 1.91 -9.30 5.10
C CYS A 63 0.61 -10.03 5.46
N SER A 64 0.44 -11.23 4.97
CA SER A 64 -0.74 -12.03 5.26
C SER A 64 -0.86 -12.35 6.75
N LYS A 65 0.27 -12.57 7.41
CA LYS A 65 0.33 -13.01 8.80
C LYS A 65 0.09 -11.87 9.80
N TYR A 66 0.60 -10.69 9.50
CA TYR A 66 0.65 -9.59 10.49
C TYR A 66 -0.22 -8.39 10.18
N LEU A 67 -0.68 -8.24 8.94
CA LEU A 67 -1.47 -7.07 8.55
C LEU A 67 -2.97 -7.34 8.65
N LEU A 68 -3.69 -6.30 9.03
CA LEU A 68 -5.14 -6.31 9.12
C LEU A 68 -5.71 -5.05 8.47
N LYS A 69 -6.99 -5.10 8.12
CA LYS A 69 -7.71 -3.94 7.62
C LYS A 69 -7.52 -2.73 8.55
N GLY A 70 -7.24 -1.59 7.97
CA GLY A 70 -7.07 -0.33 8.70
C GLY A 70 -5.64 -0.03 9.09
N GLN A 71 -4.75 -1.00 9.01
CA GLN A 71 -3.36 -0.81 9.39
C GLN A 71 -2.60 0.02 8.37
N GLY A 72 -1.73 0.91 8.83
CA GLY A 72 -0.88 1.72 7.97
C GLY A 72 0.36 0.96 7.54
N ILE A 73 0.75 1.17 6.28
CA ILE A 73 1.97 0.58 5.74
C ILE A 73 2.66 1.57 4.80
N ILE A 74 3.94 1.35 4.59
CA ILE A 74 4.71 2.04 3.56
C ILE A 74 5.14 0.98 2.55
N VAL A 75 4.84 1.23 1.29
CA VAL A 75 5.18 0.33 0.20
C VAL A 75 6.28 0.94 -0.65
N GLU A 76 7.33 0.17 -0.89
CA GLU A 76 8.39 0.54 -1.81
C GLU A 76 8.38 -0.47 -2.96
N GLY A 77 8.31 0.03 -4.17
CA GLY A 77 8.27 -0.86 -5.32
C GLY A 77 8.26 -0.12 -6.63
N ARG A 78 7.60 -0.68 -7.60
CA ARG A 78 7.50 -0.13 -8.95
C ARG A 78 6.10 -0.29 -9.47
N LEU A 79 5.75 0.52 -10.46
CA LEU A 79 4.47 0.39 -11.15
C LEU A 79 4.59 -0.74 -12.17
N ARG A 80 3.55 -1.53 -12.25
CA ARG A 80 3.43 -2.58 -13.26
C ARG A 80 2.09 -2.44 -13.96
N GLN A 81 2.10 -2.50 -15.26
CA GLN A 81 0.87 -2.46 -16.05
C GLN A 81 0.59 -3.84 -16.62
N ASP A 82 -0.59 -4.36 -16.30
CA ASP A 82 -1.07 -5.61 -16.84
C ASP A 82 -2.05 -5.31 -17.97
N ARG A 83 -1.91 -6.00 -19.09
CA ARG A 83 -2.80 -5.88 -20.23
C ARG A 83 -3.34 -7.24 -20.59
N TRP A 84 -4.62 -7.29 -20.89
CA TRP A 84 -5.26 -8.53 -21.36
C TRP A 84 -6.41 -8.18 -22.28
N GLU A 85 -6.85 -9.16 -23.06
CA GLU A 85 -8.00 -8.99 -23.94
C GLU A 85 -9.22 -9.67 -23.33
N LYS A 86 -10.34 -8.96 -23.35
CA LYS A 86 -11.61 -9.47 -22.90
C LYS A 86 -12.69 -8.98 -23.83
N ASP A 87 -13.45 -9.93 -24.43
CA ASP A 87 -14.53 -9.62 -25.37
C ASP A 87 -14.08 -8.75 -26.54
N GLY A 88 -12.88 -9.01 -27.06
CA GLY A 88 -12.32 -8.27 -28.18
C GLY A 88 -11.78 -6.89 -27.82
N LYS A 89 -11.80 -6.52 -26.55
CA LYS A 89 -11.28 -5.23 -26.10
C LYS A 89 -10.05 -5.42 -25.24
N THR A 90 -9.05 -4.56 -25.47
CA THR A 90 -7.86 -4.55 -24.64
C THR A 90 -8.16 -3.87 -23.31
N GLN A 91 -7.93 -4.58 -22.22
CA GLN A 91 -8.07 -4.05 -20.88
C GLN A 91 -6.69 -3.81 -20.30
N SER A 92 -6.57 -2.83 -19.43
CA SER A 92 -5.33 -2.58 -18.74
C SER A 92 -5.57 -2.24 -17.27
N ARG A 93 -4.59 -2.58 -16.45
CA ARG A 93 -4.65 -2.31 -15.02
C ARG A 93 -3.25 -2.00 -14.53
N VAL A 94 -3.13 -0.96 -13.72
CA VAL A 94 -1.87 -0.58 -13.12
C VAL A 94 -1.87 -1.02 -11.66
N ARG A 95 -0.82 -1.71 -11.26
CA ARG A 95 -0.60 -2.14 -9.87
C ARG A 95 0.78 -1.75 -9.43
N ILE A 96 0.98 -1.74 -8.12
CA ILE A 96 2.30 -1.54 -7.54
C ILE A 96 2.84 -2.93 -7.22
N SER A 97 4.01 -3.24 -7.78
CA SER A 97 4.73 -4.46 -7.42
C SER A 97 5.69 -4.10 -6.32
N ALA A 98 5.40 -4.55 -5.09
CA ALA A 98 6.18 -4.15 -3.93
C ALA A 98 7.45 -4.95 -3.79
N ASN A 99 8.55 -4.26 -3.56
CA ASN A 99 9.83 -4.87 -3.19
C ASN A 99 9.91 -5.01 -1.67
N ASN A 100 9.43 -4.01 -0.95
CA ASN A 100 9.42 -3.98 0.50
C ASN A 100 8.12 -3.39 1.01
N VAL A 101 7.67 -3.88 2.17
CA VAL A 101 6.52 -3.34 2.87
C VAL A 101 6.94 -3.09 4.31
N HIS A 102 6.81 -1.85 4.76
CA HIS A 102 7.13 -1.47 6.13
C HIS A 102 5.82 -1.34 6.90
N PHE A 103 5.74 -2.06 8.01
CA PHE A 103 4.54 -2.07 8.84
C PHE A 103 4.60 -0.91 9.83
N LEU A 104 3.57 -0.09 9.86
CA LEU A 104 3.45 0.98 10.83
C LEU A 104 2.79 0.44 12.10
N PRO A 105 3.01 1.09 13.25
CA PRO A 105 2.36 0.66 14.48
C PRO A 105 0.84 0.65 14.35
N LYS A 106 0.20 -0.34 14.93
CA LYS A 106 -1.25 -0.41 14.96
C LYS A 106 -1.80 0.69 15.84
N LYS A 107 -2.92 1.30 15.40
CA LYS A 107 -3.66 2.24 16.24
C LYS A 107 -4.31 1.45 17.38
N GLN A 108 -3.80 1.60 18.57
CA GLN A 108 -4.43 1.08 19.77
C GLN A 108 -4.84 2.29 20.59
N GLY A 109 -5.91 2.20 21.34
CA GLY A 109 -6.45 3.31 22.12
C GLY A 109 -5.41 4.30 22.68
N GLY A 110 -5.71 5.12 23.66
CA GLY A 110 -4.85 6.23 24.07
C GLY A 110 -3.37 5.92 24.28
N GLY A 111 -3.04 4.70 24.66
CA GLY A 111 -1.64 4.30 24.86
C GLY A 111 -0.87 4.14 23.56
N GLY A 112 -1.53 3.75 22.50
CA GLY A 112 -0.89 3.58 21.20
C GLY A 112 -0.68 4.87 20.44
N GLU A 113 -1.42 5.90 20.77
CA GLU A 113 -1.33 7.18 20.09
C GLU A 113 0.04 7.83 20.19
N ARG A 114 0.67 7.73 21.36
CA ARG A 114 1.99 8.33 21.56
C ARG A 114 3.03 7.73 20.64
N GLU A 115 3.04 6.42 20.54
CA GLU A 115 3.97 5.74 19.65
C GLU A 115 3.66 6.06 18.19
N ALA A 116 2.38 6.09 17.84
CA ALA A 116 1.96 6.46 16.52
C ALA A 116 2.37 7.88 16.16
N VAL A 117 2.28 8.80 17.11
CA VAL A 117 2.71 10.20 16.91
C VAL A 117 4.21 10.26 16.69
N GLY A 118 4.99 9.55 17.51
CA GLY A 118 6.43 9.50 17.33
C GLY A 118 6.85 8.95 15.99
N VAL A 119 6.21 7.88 15.55
CA VAL A 119 6.47 7.30 14.23
C VAL A 119 6.01 8.25 13.14
N ALA A 120 4.86 8.89 13.31
CA ALA A 120 4.34 9.85 12.34
C ALA A 120 5.29 11.04 12.15
N GLU A 121 5.90 11.53 13.22
CA GLU A 121 6.90 12.58 13.12
C GLU A 121 8.11 12.12 12.32
N SER A 122 8.59 10.93 12.60
CA SER A 122 9.69 10.34 11.86
C SER A 122 9.35 10.19 10.38
N LEU A 123 8.16 9.73 10.08
CA LEU A 123 7.68 9.60 8.71
C LEU A 123 7.49 10.95 8.03
N SER A 124 7.03 11.94 8.77
CA SER A 124 6.89 13.30 8.22
C SER A 124 8.23 13.85 7.76
N LEU A 125 9.29 13.58 8.51
CA LEU A 125 10.64 13.99 8.13
C LEU A 125 11.08 13.30 6.84
N ILE A 126 10.69 12.06 6.63
CA ILE A 126 11.00 11.32 5.43
C ILE A 126 10.24 11.88 4.23
N HIS A 127 9.02 12.36 4.43
CA HIS A 127 8.18 12.86 3.36
C HIS A 127 8.46 14.31 2.97
N ILE A 128 9.17 15.03 3.77
CA ILE A 128 9.55 16.39 3.47
C ILE A 128 10.79 16.42 2.57
#